data_202c0b5dd0ffd03c82fc7e8bb75d8d43
#
_entry.id   202c0b5dd0ffd03c82fc7e8bb75d8d43
#
_cell.length_a   1.000
_cell.length_b   1.000
_cell.length_c   1.000
_cell.angle_alpha   90.00
_cell.angle_beta   90.00
_cell.angle_gamma   90.00
#
_symmetry.space_group_name_H-M   'P 1'
#
loop_
_entity.id
_entity.type
_entity.pdbx_description
1 polymer ?
#
loop_
_entity_poly.entity_id
_entity_poly.type
_entity_poly.pdbx_seq_one_letter_code
_entity_poly.pdbx_strand_id
1 'polypeptide(L)'
;MLLDEASVTGTANILMAAVLAEGDTTIYNAACEPYLQQLSKMLNRMGAHIEGIGSNLLTVHGVSSLKGCEHTILPDMIEVGSFIGMAAMTRSDITIKNVSYNDLGIIPDSFRRLGITVEQQGDDIHIPEHECYEIETFIDGSIMTFADAPWPGLTPDLLSVFLVVATQAKGSVLIHQKMFESRLFFVDKLIDMGAQIILCDPHRAAVIGQAHAHTLRATNMVSPDIRAGIAMLIAAMSAEGTSRIHNIDQIDRGYQDVDKRLNAI
;
A
#
# COMPACT_ATOMS: atom_id res chain seq x y z
N MET A 1 -4.97 -22.36 -17.11
CA MET A 1 -4.94 -20.96 -17.58
C MET A 1 -3.68 -20.29 -17.04
N LEU A 2 -2.91 -19.58 -17.83
CA LEU A 2 -1.71 -18.86 -17.39
C LEU A 2 -2.02 -17.37 -17.46
N LEU A 3 -1.72 -16.65 -16.39
CA LEU A 3 -1.72 -15.18 -16.38
C LEU A 3 -0.32 -14.68 -16.71
N ASP A 4 -0.20 -13.75 -17.65
CA ASP A 4 1.08 -13.14 -18.01
C ASP A 4 1.67 -12.34 -16.84
N GLU A 5 0.79 -11.76 -16.02
CA GLU A 5 1.13 -11.05 -14.79
C GLU A 5 0.29 -11.58 -13.62
N ALA A 6 0.82 -11.50 -12.39
CA ALA A 6 0.08 -11.80 -11.17
C ALA A 6 -0.98 -10.70 -10.90
N SER A 7 -1.98 -10.62 -11.78
CA SER A 7 -3.03 -9.63 -11.73
C SER A 7 -4.07 -9.96 -10.66
N VAL A 8 -4.29 -9.06 -9.71
CA VAL A 8 -5.31 -9.17 -8.67
C VAL A 8 -6.70 -9.26 -9.27
N THR A 9 -7.08 -8.28 -10.08
CA THR A 9 -8.41 -8.23 -10.70
C THR A 9 -8.62 -9.37 -11.70
N GLY A 10 -7.58 -9.72 -12.45
CA GLY A 10 -7.59 -10.88 -13.34
C GLY A 10 -7.86 -12.18 -12.58
N THR A 11 -7.11 -12.44 -11.52
CA THR A 11 -7.30 -13.63 -10.67
C THR A 11 -8.69 -13.65 -10.04
N ALA A 12 -9.18 -12.54 -9.50
CA ALA A 12 -10.51 -12.45 -8.90
C ALA A 12 -11.62 -12.79 -9.91
N ASN A 13 -11.56 -12.22 -11.11
CA ASN A 13 -12.57 -12.46 -12.15
C ASN A 13 -12.56 -13.92 -12.62
N ILE A 14 -11.37 -14.51 -12.81
CA ILE A 14 -11.24 -15.92 -13.19
C ILE A 14 -11.79 -16.83 -12.09
N LEU A 15 -11.45 -16.58 -10.81
CA LEU A 15 -11.98 -17.34 -9.68
C LEU A 15 -13.51 -17.32 -9.66
N MET A 16 -14.13 -16.13 -9.74
CA MET A 16 -15.59 -15.99 -9.74
C MET A 16 -16.26 -16.69 -10.92
N ALA A 17 -15.62 -16.72 -12.09
CA ALA A 17 -16.13 -17.44 -13.26
C ALA A 17 -15.92 -18.95 -13.13
N ALA A 18 -14.73 -19.38 -12.68
CA ALA A 18 -14.35 -20.78 -12.64
C ALA A 18 -15.15 -21.62 -11.64
N VAL A 19 -15.58 -21.02 -10.50
CA VAL A 19 -16.33 -21.76 -9.47
C VAL A 19 -17.66 -22.35 -9.97
N LEU A 20 -18.25 -21.78 -11.02
CA LEU A 20 -19.49 -22.28 -11.63
C LEU A 20 -19.27 -22.86 -13.05
N ALA A 21 -18.02 -22.95 -13.50
CA ALA A 21 -17.68 -23.57 -14.77
C ALA A 21 -17.73 -25.09 -14.66
N GLU A 22 -17.99 -25.78 -15.76
CA GLU A 22 -17.97 -27.25 -15.80
C GLU A 22 -16.51 -27.75 -15.80
N GLY A 23 -16.21 -28.71 -14.90
CA GLY A 23 -14.87 -29.31 -14.77
C GLY A 23 -13.89 -28.52 -13.92
N ASP A 24 -12.60 -28.77 -14.10
CA ASP A 24 -11.52 -28.20 -13.31
C ASP A 24 -10.82 -27.06 -14.05
N THR A 25 -10.54 -25.98 -13.34
CA THR A 25 -9.75 -24.85 -13.84
C THR A 25 -8.49 -24.67 -13.00
N THR A 26 -7.32 -24.80 -13.61
CA THR A 26 -6.04 -24.48 -12.96
C THR A 26 -5.57 -23.10 -13.42
N ILE A 27 -5.25 -22.23 -12.46
CA ILE A 27 -4.76 -20.86 -12.70
C ILE A 27 -3.29 -20.82 -12.29
N TYR A 28 -2.42 -20.58 -13.27
CA TYR A 28 -0.97 -20.38 -13.06
C TYR A 28 -0.67 -18.89 -12.97
N ASN A 29 0.29 -18.54 -12.15
CA ASN A 29 0.69 -17.17 -11.85
C ASN A 29 -0.45 -16.30 -11.31
N ALA A 30 -1.30 -16.92 -10.48
CA ALA A 30 -2.38 -16.21 -9.78
C ALA A 30 -1.79 -15.21 -8.78
N ALA A 31 -2.45 -14.07 -8.62
CA ALA A 31 -2.19 -13.18 -7.51
C ALA A 31 -2.66 -13.84 -6.19
N CYS A 32 -1.93 -13.62 -5.10
CA CYS A 32 -2.18 -14.31 -3.83
C CYS A 32 -2.22 -13.37 -2.61
N GLU A 33 -2.53 -12.12 -2.82
CA GLU A 33 -2.73 -11.12 -1.77
C GLU A 33 -3.84 -11.52 -0.80
N PRO A 34 -3.83 -11.02 0.45
CA PRO A 34 -4.81 -11.38 1.48
C PRO A 34 -6.27 -11.24 1.04
N TYR A 35 -6.62 -10.22 0.28
CA TYR A 35 -7.99 -10.04 -0.22
C TYR A 35 -8.41 -11.09 -1.27
N LEU A 36 -7.46 -11.65 -2.05
CA LEU A 36 -7.75 -12.78 -2.94
C LEU A 36 -7.88 -14.10 -2.18
N GLN A 37 -7.05 -14.29 -1.15
CA GLN A 37 -7.20 -15.41 -0.23
C GLN A 37 -8.56 -15.34 0.47
N GLN A 38 -8.98 -14.13 0.88
CA GLN A 38 -10.29 -13.88 1.48
C GLN A 38 -11.43 -14.22 0.52
N LEU A 39 -11.37 -13.75 -0.73
CA LEU A 39 -12.36 -14.09 -1.78
C LEU A 39 -12.46 -15.61 -1.95
N SER A 40 -11.32 -16.29 -2.07
CA SER A 40 -11.29 -17.76 -2.22
C SER A 40 -11.90 -18.48 -1.01
N LYS A 41 -11.56 -18.03 0.22
CA LYS A 41 -12.13 -18.56 1.47
C LYS A 41 -13.65 -18.31 1.55
N MET A 42 -14.11 -17.14 1.12
CA MET A 42 -15.53 -16.79 1.05
C MET A 42 -16.27 -17.71 0.06
N LEU A 43 -15.73 -17.86 -1.15
CA LEU A 43 -16.31 -18.75 -2.17
C LEU A 43 -16.37 -20.20 -1.68
N ASN A 44 -15.33 -20.71 -1.00
CA ASN A 44 -15.35 -22.05 -0.39
C ASN A 44 -16.43 -22.17 0.69
N ARG A 45 -16.67 -21.16 1.51
CA ARG A 45 -17.82 -21.14 2.46
C ARG A 45 -19.17 -21.15 1.75
N MET A 46 -19.24 -20.55 0.57
CA MET A 46 -20.44 -20.60 -0.28
C MET A 46 -20.65 -21.96 -0.97
N GLY A 47 -19.70 -22.87 -0.87
CA GLY A 47 -19.78 -24.22 -1.42
C GLY A 47 -18.91 -24.46 -2.65
N ALA A 48 -18.05 -23.51 -3.04
CA ALA A 48 -17.01 -23.74 -4.04
C ALA A 48 -15.93 -24.69 -3.50
N HIS A 49 -15.09 -25.17 -4.40
CA HIS A 49 -13.94 -26.00 -4.06
C HIS A 49 -12.69 -25.43 -4.73
N ILE A 50 -11.96 -24.59 -3.99
CA ILE A 50 -10.73 -23.92 -4.42
C ILE A 50 -9.58 -24.42 -3.56
N GLU A 51 -8.53 -24.91 -4.20
CA GLU A 51 -7.28 -25.38 -3.60
C GLU A 51 -6.13 -24.43 -3.94
N GLY A 52 -5.04 -24.49 -3.14
CA GLY A 52 -3.84 -23.67 -3.34
C GLY A 52 -3.97 -22.23 -2.84
N ILE A 53 -4.98 -21.92 -2.02
CA ILE A 53 -5.22 -20.57 -1.49
C ILE A 53 -3.96 -20.05 -0.77
N GLY A 54 -3.49 -18.85 -1.17
CA GLY A 54 -2.27 -18.24 -0.67
C GLY A 54 -1.03 -18.58 -1.49
N SER A 55 -1.18 -19.32 -2.57
CA SER A 55 -0.12 -19.57 -3.55
C SER A 55 -0.45 -18.97 -4.92
N ASN A 56 0.52 -18.94 -5.80
CA ASN A 56 0.34 -18.48 -7.18
C ASN A 56 -0.16 -19.58 -8.13
N LEU A 57 -0.55 -20.74 -7.58
CA LEU A 57 -1.14 -21.85 -8.31
C LEU A 57 -2.45 -22.22 -7.63
N LEU A 58 -3.56 -21.95 -8.29
CA LEU A 58 -4.89 -22.26 -7.78
C LEU A 58 -5.55 -23.34 -8.66
N THR A 59 -6.23 -24.28 -8.02
CA THR A 59 -7.12 -25.23 -8.70
C THR A 59 -8.55 -25.01 -8.22
N VAL A 60 -9.45 -24.84 -9.15
CA VAL A 60 -10.88 -24.60 -8.92
C VAL A 60 -11.66 -25.74 -9.51
N HIS A 61 -12.37 -26.48 -8.68
CA HIS A 61 -13.31 -27.51 -9.11
C HIS A 61 -14.70 -26.88 -9.24
N GLY A 62 -15.22 -26.83 -10.45
CA GLY A 62 -16.52 -26.20 -10.72
C GLY A 62 -17.66 -26.92 -10.02
N VAL A 63 -18.60 -26.15 -9.49
CA VAL A 63 -19.80 -26.67 -8.81
C VAL A 63 -21.06 -26.18 -9.50
N SER A 64 -22.15 -26.91 -9.33
CA SER A 64 -23.45 -26.61 -10.01
C SER A 64 -24.15 -25.39 -9.41
N SER A 65 -23.84 -25.02 -8.15
CA SER A 65 -24.47 -23.89 -7.48
C SER A 65 -23.67 -23.46 -6.25
N LEU A 66 -23.82 -22.20 -5.87
CA LEU A 66 -23.31 -21.62 -4.63
C LEU A 66 -24.49 -21.26 -3.73
N LYS A 67 -24.22 -21.19 -2.40
CA LYS A 67 -25.18 -20.74 -1.36
C LYS A 67 -24.67 -19.44 -0.74
N GLY A 68 -25.53 -18.75 0.02
CA GLY A 68 -25.13 -17.64 0.85
C GLY A 68 -24.21 -18.07 1.99
N CYS A 69 -23.38 -17.15 2.49
CA CYS A 69 -22.56 -17.37 3.69
C CYS A 69 -22.45 -16.08 4.50
N GLU A 70 -22.12 -16.23 5.77
CA GLU A 70 -21.64 -15.11 6.59
C GLU A 70 -20.12 -15.00 6.42
N HIS A 71 -19.64 -13.79 6.17
CA HIS A 71 -18.23 -13.53 5.97
C HIS A 71 -17.87 -12.12 6.41
N THR A 72 -16.84 -12.00 7.24
CA THR A 72 -16.30 -10.70 7.65
C THR A 72 -15.19 -10.30 6.69
N ILE A 73 -15.29 -9.10 6.13
CA ILE A 73 -14.29 -8.54 5.22
C ILE A 73 -13.05 -8.09 6.02
N LEU A 74 -11.87 -8.37 5.49
CA LEU A 74 -10.60 -7.90 6.06
C LEU A 74 -10.50 -6.37 5.99
N PRO A 75 -9.82 -5.74 6.94
CA PRO A 75 -9.43 -4.33 6.81
C PRO A 75 -8.51 -4.15 5.61
N ASP A 76 -8.53 -2.95 5.02
CA ASP A 76 -7.68 -2.64 3.88
C ASP A 76 -6.23 -2.39 4.34
N MET A 77 -5.33 -3.31 4.01
CA MET A 77 -3.91 -3.20 4.36
C MET A 77 -3.22 -1.98 3.73
N ILE A 78 -3.74 -1.47 2.60
CA ILE A 78 -3.19 -0.28 1.95
C ILE A 78 -3.58 0.96 2.73
N GLU A 79 -4.82 1.02 3.22
CA GLU A 79 -5.26 2.09 4.10
C GLU A 79 -4.46 2.09 5.41
N VAL A 80 -4.27 0.91 6.03
CA VAL A 80 -3.44 0.77 7.24
C VAL A 80 -2.03 1.32 6.99
N GLY A 81 -1.36 0.90 5.90
CA GLY A 81 -0.04 1.42 5.53
C GLY A 81 -0.01 2.92 5.29
N SER A 82 -1.06 3.47 4.71
CA SER A 82 -1.19 4.92 4.48
C SER A 82 -1.29 5.70 5.79
N PHE A 83 -2.04 5.20 6.77
CA PHE A 83 -2.12 5.82 8.10
C PHE A 83 -0.82 5.68 8.91
N ILE A 84 -0.06 4.58 8.75
CA ILE A 84 1.30 4.50 9.32
C ILE A 84 2.17 5.63 8.76
N GLY A 85 2.19 5.80 7.44
CA GLY A 85 2.95 6.86 6.79
C GLY A 85 2.48 8.26 7.18
N MET A 86 1.18 8.45 7.34
CA MET A 86 0.58 9.71 7.80
C MET A 86 1.04 10.06 9.21
N ALA A 87 0.98 9.11 10.15
CA ALA A 87 1.44 9.30 11.53
C ALA A 87 2.90 9.76 11.58
N ALA A 88 3.77 9.09 10.82
CA ALA A 88 5.18 9.44 10.75
C ALA A 88 5.42 10.86 10.21
N MET A 89 4.74 11.23 9.12
CA MET A 89 4.88 12.54 8.48
C MET A 89 4.33 13.68 9.32
N THR A 90 3.23 13.46 10.05
CA THR A 90 2.60 14.47 10.91
C THR A 90 3.11 14.44 12.35
N ARG A 91 4.05 13.55 12.68
CA ARG A 91 4.59 13.35 14.04
C ARG A 91 3.48 13.09 15.05
N SER A 92 2.53 12.23 14.69
CA SER A 92 1.38 11.92 15.52
C SER A 92 1.57 10.60 16.24
N ASP A 93 1.05 10.52 17.47
CA ASP A 93 0.90 9.27 18.21
C ASP A 93 -0.48 8.70 17.90
N ILE A 94 -0.56 7.57 17.19
CA ILE A 94 -1.83 6.96 16.82
C ILE A 94 -1.86 5.46 17.06
N THR A 95 -3.07 4.95 17.37
CA THR A 95 -3.37 3.51 17.36
C THR A 95 -4.38 3.20 16.27
N ILE A 96 -4.00 2.33 15.33
CA ILE A 96 -4.88 1.81 14.29
C ILE A 96 -5.45 0.48 14.78
N LYS A 97 -6.78 0.42 14.91
CA LYS A 97 -7.47 -0.73 15.52
C LYS A 97 -7.92 -1.75 14.49
N ASN A 98 -7.94 -3.03 14.92
CA ASN A 98 -8.47 -4.15 14.14
C ASN A 98 -7.83 -4.25 12.75
N VAL A 99 -6.51 -4.22 12.67
CA VAL A 99 -5.77 -4.17 11.39
C VAL A 99 -5.63 -5.54 10.72
N SER A 100 -6.04 -6.63 11.37
CA SER A 100 -5.75 -8.01 10.96
C SER A 100 -4.23 -8.19 10.75
N TYR A 101 -3.46 -8.01 11.83
CA TYR A 101 -2.00 -7.87 11.79
C TYR A 101 -1.30 -8.96 10.95
N ASN A 102 -1.78 -10.20 11.02
CA ASN A 102 -1.21 -11.32 10.27
C ASN A 102 -1.36 -11.19 8.73
N ASP A 103 -2.34 -10.39 8.29
CA ASP A 103 -2.60 -10.16 6.87
C ASP A 103 -1.87 -8.91 6.33
N LEU A 104 -1.15 -8.17 7.17
CA LEU A 104 -0.34 -7.01 6.73
C LEU A 104 0.97 -7.44 6.03
N GLY A 105 1.40 -8.69 6.17
CA GLY A 105 2.62 -9.20 5.57
C GLY A 105 3.85 -8.39 5.99
N ILE A 106 4.64 -7.94 5.01
CA ILE A 106 5.89 -7.20 5.26
C ILE A 106 5.69 -5.69 5.47
N ILE A 107 4.45 -5.18 5.44
CA ILE A 107 4.18 -3.74 5.55
C ILE A 107 4.77 -3.14 6.85
N PRO A 108 4.52 -3.69 8.06
CA PRO A 108 5.09 -3.15 9.28
C PRO A 108 6.63 -3.15 9.27
N ASP A 109 7.25 -4.25 8.81
CA ASP A 109 8.70 -4.38 8.77
C ASP A 109 9.32 -3.42 7.74
N SER A 110 8.64 -3.17 6.62
CA SER A 110 9.08 -2.20 5.63
C SER A 110 9.08 -0.78 6.19
N PHE A 111 8.07 -0.40 6.99
CA PHE A 111 8.09 0.90 7.69
C PHE A 111 9.17 0.98 8.76
N ARG A 112 9.44 -0.13 9.50
CA ARG A 112 10.56 -0.17 10.46
C ARG A 112 11.91 0.08 9.78
N ARG A 113 12.10 -0.39 8.55
CA ARG A 113 13.32 -0.11 7.77
C ARG A 113 13.43 1.35 7.32
N LEU A 114 12.33 2.11 7.28
CA LEU A 114 12.35 3.57 7.18
C LEU A 114 12.65 4.26 8.52
N GLY A 115 12.78 3.51 9.61
CA GLY A 115 13.01 4.01 10.95
C GLY A 115 11.72 4.29 11.75
N ILE A 116 10.56 3.87 11.25
CA ILE A 116 9.28 4.10 11.90
C ILE A 116 8.97 2.93 12.83
N THR A 117 8.74 3.24 14.11
CA THR A 117 8.32 2.25 15.09
C THR A 117 6.86 1.86 14.82
N VAL A 118 6.62 0.56 14.65
CA VAL A 118 5.29 -0.01 14.53
C VAL A 118 5.15 -1.11 15.59
N GLU A 119 4.39 -0.84 16.63
CA GLU A 119 4.20 -1.73 17.78
C GLU A 119 2.92 -2.54 17.62
N GLN A 120 3.03 -3.85 17.65
CA GLN A 120 1.85 -4.72 17.64
C GLN A 120 1.23 -4.77 19.04
N GLN A 121 -0.06 -4.50 19.14
CA GLN A 121 -0.86 -4.57 20.37
C GLN A 121 -2.08 -5.49 20.16
N GLY A 122 -1.83 -6.80 20.13
CA GLY A 122 -2.86 -7.79 19.73
C GLY A 122 -3.14 -7.70 18.24
N ASP A 123 -4.37 -7.35 17.87
CA ASP A 123 -4.78 -7.10 16.47
C ASP A 123 -4.75 -5.62 16.08
N ASP A 124 -4.31 -4.76 16.99
CA ASP A 124 -4.08 -3.34 16.77
C ASP A 124 -2.60 -3.07 16.51
N ILE A 125 -2.28 -1.92 15.94
CA ILE A 125 -0.92 -1.39 15.85
C ILE A 125 -0.87 0.01 16.43
N HIS A 126 0.21 0.31 17.15
CA HIS A 126 0.52 1.62 17.68
C HIS A 126 1.74 2.19 16.98
N ILE A 127 1.63 3.42 16.54
CA ILE A 127 2.69 4.21 15.94
C ILE A 127 2.93 5.38 16.88
N PRO A 128 4.02 5.34 17.71
CA PRO A 128 4.34 6.44 18.61
C PRO A 128 4.79 7.67 17.82
N GLU A 129 4.71 8.84 18.44
CA GLU A 129 5.26 10.06 17.87
C GLU A 129 6.76 9.91 17.57
N HIS A 130 7.19 10.34 16.39
CA HIS A 130 8.60 10.36 15.99
C HIS A 130 9.03 11.78 15.69
N GLU A 131 9.92 12.36 16.50
CA GLU A 131 10.56 13.64 16.16
C GLU A 131 11.47 13.50 14.93
N CYS A 132 12.15 12.37 14.81
CA CYS A 132 13.00 12.02 13.68
C CYS A 132 13.04 10.48 13.54
N TYR A 133 13.13 10.00 12.32
CA TYR A 133 13.31 8.59 12.01
C TYR A 133 14.41 8.42 10.96
N GLU A 134 15.21 7.36 11.09
CA GLU A 134 16.40 7.14 10.27
C GLU A 134 16.26 5.87 9.41
N ILE A 135 16.51 6.03 8.12
CA ILE A 135 16.45 4.92 7.15
C ILE A 135 17.61 3.97 7.42
N GLU A 136 17.31 2.68 7.52
CA GLU A 136 18.34 1.64 7.59
C GLU A 136 19.19 1.62 6.31
N THR A 137 20.42 1.15 6.45
CA THR A 137 21.27 0.79 5.30
C THR A 137 21.34 -0.73 5.17
N PHE A 138 21.73 -1.23 4.00
CA PHE A 138 22.08 -2.64 3.88
C PHE A 138 23.33 -2.96 4.74
N ILE A 139 23.59 -4.25 5.00
CA ILE A 139 24.68 -4.73 5.85
C ILE A 139 26.06 -4.23 5.36
N ASP A 140 26.21 -4.03 4.05
CA ASP A 140 27.41 -3.48 3.42
C ASP A 140 27.50 -1.95 3.44
N GLY A 141 26.52 -1.27 4.08
CA GLY A 141 26.42 0.18 4.14
C GLY A 141 25.84 0.83 2.88
N SER A 142 25.43 0.06 1.90
CA SER A 142 24.79 0.61 0.70
C SER A 142 23.40 1.17 0.98
N ILE A 143 22.95 2.07 0.09
CA ILE A 143 21.66 2.77 0.22
C ILE A 143 20.51 1.77 0.13
N MET A 144 19.56 1.88 1.08
CA MET A 144 18.34 1.08 1.09
C MET A 144 17.55 1.25 -0.21
N THR A 145 16.99 0.15 -0.70
CA THR A 145 16.07 0.17 -1.84
C THR A 145 14.74 -0.44 -1.42
N PHE A 146 13.64 0.32 -1.61
CA PHE A 146 12.29 -0.22 -1.56
C PHE A 146 11.81 -0.45 -2.98
N ALA A 147 11.50 -1.71 -3.28
CA ALA A 147 10.98 -2.12 -4.57
C ALA A 147 9.69 -2.90 -4.36
N ASP A 148 8.70 -2.64 -5.21
CA ASP A 148 7.49 -3.43 -5.25
C ASP A 148 7.74 -4.83 -5.83
N ALA A 149 6.93 -5.76 -5.38
CA ALA A 149 6.92 -7.14 -5.87
C ALA A 149 5.54 -7.77 -5.62
N PRO A 150 5.17 -8.83 -6.38
CA PRO A 150 3.99 -9.62 -6.06
C PRO A 150 4.03 -10.11 -4.63
N TRP A 151 2.84 -10.27 -4.02
CA TRP A 151 2.73 -10.79 -2.66
C TRP A 151 3.50 -12.12 -2.48
N PRO A 152 4.24 -12.33 -1.37
CA PRO A 152 4.29 -11.51 -0.14
C PRO A 152 5.31 -10.37 -0.17
N GLY A 153 5.76 -9.91 -1.34
CA GLY A 153 6.59 -8.72 -1.47
C GLY A 153 5.85 -7.43 -1.14
N LEU A 154 6.57 -6.30 -1.18
CA LEU A 154 5.98 -4.99 -0.89
C LEU A 154 5.00 -4.61 -2.01
N THR A 155 3.76 -4.32 -1.62
CA THR A 155 2.73 -3.92 -2.56
C THR A 155 3.09 -2.63 -3.30
N PRO A 156 2.88 -2.57 -4.64
CA PRO A 156 3.11 -1.36 -5.42
C PRO A 156 2.27 -0.17 -4.96
N ASP A 157 1.12 -0.43 -4.34
CA ASP A 157 0.17 0.58 -3.93
C ASP A 157 0.64 1.43 -2.74
N LEU A 158 1.64 0.99 -1.98
CA LEU A 158 2.24 1.75 -0.89
C LEU A 158 3.54 2.46 -1.25
N LEU A 159 4.15 2.20 -2.42
CA LEU A 159 5.42 2.82 -2.77
C LEU A 159 5.37 4.36 -2.80
N SER A 160 4.24 4.94 -3.22
CA SER A 160 4.04 6.39 -3.18
C SER A 160 4.04 6.94 -1.75
N VAL A 161 3.48 6.20 -0.80
CA VAL A 161 3.50 6.55 0.63
C VAL A 161 4.92 6.43 1.18
N PHE A 162 5.64 5.33 0.87
CA PHE A 162 7.04 5.16 1.25
C PHE A 162 7.93 6.30 0.73
N LEU A 163 7.70 6.73 -0.51
CA LEU A 163 8.43 7.83 -1.12
C LEU A 163 8.21 9.14 -0.35
N VAL A 164 6.95 9.47 -0.04
CA VAL A 164 6.63 10.68 0.73
C VAL A 164 7.24 10.63 2.13
N VAL A 165 7.07 9.51 2.84
CA VAL A 165 7.63 9.33 4.19
C VAL A 165 9.15 9.48 4.18
N ALA A 166 9.84 8.93 3.18
CA ALA A 166 11.28 9.04 3.03
C ALA A 166 11.76 10.49 2.87
N THR A 167 10.92 11.42 2.38
CA THR A 167 11.34 12.85 2.24
C THR A 167 11.69 13.51 3.56
N GLN A 168 11.13 13.03 4.68
CA GLN A 168 11.33 13.57 6.02
C GLN A 168 12.17 12.64 6.92
N ALA A 169 12.57 11.47 6.44
CA ALA A 169 13.49 10.59 7.15
C ALA A 169 14.91 11.18 7.19
N LYS A 170 15.74 10.71 8.08
CA LYS A 170 17.20 10.90 8.01
C LYS A 170 17.81 9.80 7.14
N GLY A 171 18.60 10.17 6.13
CA GLY A 171 19.25 9.25 5.20
C GLY A 171 18.73 9.36 3.78
N SER A 172 19.10 8.40 2.94
CA SER A 172 18.70 8.34 1.53
C SER A 172 18.17 6.96 1.17
N VAL A 173 17.27 6.93 0.20
CA VAL A 173 16.66 5.67 -0.26
C VAL A 173 16.40 5.72 -1.76
N LEU A 174 16.47 4.55 -2.40
CA LEU A 174 16.01 4.36 -3.76
C LEU A 174 14.60 3.74 -3.72
N ILE A 175 13.63 4.41 -4.30
CA ILE A 175 12.30 3.87 -4.57
C ILE A 175 12.30 3.31 -5.99
N HIS A 176 11.94 2.04 -6.13
CA HIS A 176 11.95 1.34 -7.40
C HIS A 176 10.60 0.67 -7.70
N GLN A 177 9.81 1.31 -8.56
CA GLN A 177 8.53 0.83 -9.04
C GLN A 177 8.75 -0.15 -10.20
N LYS A 178 8.61 -1.46 -9.96
CA LYS A 178 8.86 -2.51 -10.97
C LYS A 178 7.60 -2.94 -11.71
N MET A 179 6.47 -2.97 -11.01
CA MET A 179 5.25 -3.60 -11.51
C MET A 179 4.39 -2.68 -12.38
N PHE A 180 4.57 -1.36 -12.27
CA PHE A 180 3.76 -0.40 -13.03
C PHE A 180 4.64 0.70 -13.60
N GLU A 181 4.29 1.16 -14.80
CA GLU A 181 4.93 2.31 -15.41
C GLU A 181 4.30 3.62 -14.92
N SER A 182 5.12 4.68 -14.92
CA SER A 182 4.66 6.07 -14.79
C SER A 182 3.96 6.46 -13.48
N ARG A 183 4.03 5.66 -12.42
CA ARG A 183 3.43 6.01 -11.13
C ARG A 183 4.22 7.03 -10.32
N LEU A 184 5.42 7.43 -10.77
CA LEU A 184 6.28 8.40 -10.08
C LEU A 184 6.10 9.84 -10.57
N PHE A 185 5.18 10.13 -11.49
CA PHE A 185 4.98 11.49 -12.02
C PHE A 185 4.54 12.52 -10.99
N PHE A 186 3.91 12.11 -9.89
CA PHE A 186 3.54 13.03 -8.81
C PHE A 186 4.75 13.60 -8.04
N VAL A 187 5.95 13.03 -8.23
CA VAL A 187 7.19 13.45 -7.59
C VAL A 187 7.50 14.94 -7.85
N ASP A 188 7.16 15.46 -9.04
CA ASP A 188 7.33 16.88 -9.36
C ASP A 188 6.63 17.78 -8.33
N LYS A 189 5.45 17.36 -7.84
CA LYS A 189 4.72 18.13 -6.82
C LYS A 189 5.40 18.09 -5.47
N LEU A 190 6.05 17.00 -5.10
CA LEU A 190 6.84 16.92 -3.88
C LEU A 190 8.10 17.78 -3.98
N ILE A 191 8.73 17.86 -5.15
CA ILE A 191 9.87 18.75 -5.41
C ILE A 191 9.41 20.21 -5.30
N ASP A 192 8.25 20.57 -5.87
CA ASP A 192 7.63 21.89 -5.70
C ASP A 192 7.39 22.25 -4.22
N MET A 193 7.06 21.26 -3.39
CA MET A 193 6.91 21.39 -1.94
C MET A 193 8.25 21.50 -1.20
N GLY A 194 9.38 21.28 -1.86
CA GLY A 194 10.72 21.39 -1.30
C GLY A 194 11.38 20.07 -0.94
N ALA A 195 10.78 18.92 -1.31
CA ALA A 195 11.42 17.63 -1.15
C ALA A 195 12.66 17.48 -2.04
N GLN A 196 13.69 16.80 -1.54
CA GLN A 196 14.91 16.51 -2.28
C GLN A 196 14.82 15.14 -2.94
N ILE A 197 14.41 15.14 -4.21
CA ILE A 197 14.18 13.90 -4.97
C ILE A 197 14.87 14.02 -6.33
N ILE A 198 15.54 12.94 -6.74
CA ILE A 198 16.11 12.80 -8.08
C ILE A 198 15.30 11.71 -8.79
N LEU A 199 14.50 12.09 -9.77
CA LEU A 199 13.84 11.13 -10.65
C LEU A 199 14.88 10.57 -11.62
N CYS A 200 15.30 9.32 -11.40
CA CYS A 200 16.34 8.67 -12.20
C CYS A 200 15.80 8.24 -13.59
N ASP A 201 14.59 7.71 -13.58
CA ASP A 201 13.84 7.27 -14.76
C ASP A 201 12.35 7.08 -14.40
N PRO A 202 11.46 6.63 -15.31
CA PRO A 202 10.04 6.45 -15.00
C PRO A 202 9.73 5.47 -13.86
N HIS A 203 10.69 4.63 -13.46
CA HIS A 203 10.54 3.57 -12.49
C HIS A 203 11.31 3.82 -11.18
N ARG A 204 12.30 4.74 -11.17
CA ARG A 204 13.20 4.91 -10.03
C ARG A 204 13.34 6.37 -9.61
N ALA A 205 13.22 6.59 -8.31
CA ALA A 205 13.46 7.88 -7.68
C ALA A 205 14.39 7.72 -6.48
N ALA A 206 15.48 8.48 -6.43
CA ALA A 206 16.33 8.60 -5.26
C ALA A 206 15.79 9.72 -4.39
N VAL A 207 15.49 9.43 -3.14
CA VAL A 207 14.97 10.38 -2.15
C VAL A 207 16.08 10.66 -1.15
N ILE A 208 16.39 11.93 -0.93
CA ILE A 208 17.30 12.43 0.09
C ILE A 208 16.43 13.01 1.20
N GLY A 209 16.32 12.27 2.30
CA GLY A 209 15.48 12.67 3.43
C GLY A 209 16.06 13.87 4.17
N GLN A 210 15.17 14.73 4.66
CA GLN A 210 15.52 16.01 5.29
C GLN A 210 15.51 15.96 6.82
N ALA A 211 15.29 14.79 7.42
CA ALA A 211 15.31 14.59 8.88
C ALA A 211 14.40 15.58 9.65
N HIS A 212 13.26 15.96 9.06
CA HIS A 212 12.39 17.04 9.54
C HIS A 212 13.08 18.40 9.80
N ALA A 213 14.31 18.59 9.29
CA ALA A 213 15.03 19.87 9.43
C ALA A 213 14.45 20.97 8.53
N HIS A 214 13.77 20.59 7.47
CA HIS A 214 13.07 21.47 6.54
C HIS A 214 11.66 20.97 6.31
N THR A 215 10.69 21.75 6.71
CA THR A 215 9.27 21.45 6.51
C THR A 215 8.89 21.59 5.03
N LEU A 216 8.05 20.70 4.54
CA LEU A 216 7.48 20.85 3.22
C LEU A 216 6.60 22.12 3.15
N ARG A 217 6.51 22.74 1.97
CA ARG A 217 5.71 23.94 1.74
C ARG A 217 4.39 23.59 1.07
N ALA A 218 3.34 24.28 1.47
CA ALA A 218 2.05 24.15 0.85
C ALA A 218 2.07 24.51 -0.65
N THR A 219 1.29 23.76 -1.45
CA THR A 219 1.17 23.99 -2.88
C THR A 219 -0.21 23.55 -3.40
N ASN A 220 -0.52 23.94 -4.63
CA ASN A 220 -1.71 23.46 -5.34
C ASN A 220 -1.35 22.21 -6.16
N MET A 221 -2.10 21.14 -5.96
CA MET A 221 -1.87 19.84 -6.57
C MET A 221 -3.13 19.33 -7.27
N VAL A 222 -2.95 18.42 -8.20
CA VAL A 222 -4.04 17.67 -8.83
C VAL A 222 -3.76 16.20 -8.63
N SER A 223 -4.70 15.46 -8.05
CA SER A 223 -4.56 14.01 -7.85
C SER A 223 -4.66 13.29 -9.21
N PRO A 224 -3.60 12.63 -9.68
CA PRO A 224 -3.65 11.88 -10.93
C PRO A 224 -4.35 10.53 -10.78
N ASP A 225 -4.21 9.90 -9.61
CA ASP A 225 -4.79 8.60 -9.27
C ASP A 225 -4.95 8.46 -7.75
N ILE A 226 -5.50 7.32 -7.30
CA ILE A 226 -5.78 7.02 -5.88
C ILE A 226 -4.48 7.06 -5.04
N ARG A 227 -3.41 6.46 -5.53
CA ARG A 227 -2.18 6.20 -4.75
C ARG A 227 -1.29 7.43 -4.65
N ALA A 228 -1.13 8.15 -5.75
CA ALA A 228 -0.48 9.46 -5.73
C ALA A 228 -1.31 10.47 -4.93
N GLY A 229 -2.64 10.39 -5.02
CA GLY A 229 -3.55 11.27 -4.29
C GLY A 229 -3.38 11.18 -2.79
N ILE A 230 -3.40 9.97 -2.21
CA ILE A 230 -3.20 9.79 -0.76
C ILE A 230 -1.79 10.20 -0.33
N ALA A 231 -0.76 9.92 -1.14
CA ALA A 231 0.60 10.32 -0.87
C ALA A 231 0.74 11.86 -0.83
N MET A 232 0.11 12.56 -1.76
CA MET A 232 0.06 14.03 -1.77
C MET A 232 -0.74 14.59 -0.59
N LEU A 233 -1.81 13.92 -0.15
CA LEU A 233 -2.56 14.30 1.05
C LEU A 233 -1.66 14.20 2.30
N ILE A 234 -0.94 13.10 2.45
CA ILE A 234 0.02 12.90 3.56
C ILE A 234 1.10 14.01 3.55
N ALA A 235 1.67 14.31 2.37
CA ALA A 235 2.62 15.39 2.24
C ALA A 235 2.01 16.76 2.60
N ALA A 236 0.80 17.04 2.15
CA ALA A 236 0.07 18.27 2.44
C ALA A 236 -0.22 18.47 3.92
N MET A 237 -0.58 17.39 4.64
CA MET A 237 -0.84 17.42 6.08
C MET A 237 0.41 17.72 6.91
N SER A 238 1.61 17.40 6.40
CA SER A 238 2.89 17.70 7.05
C SER A 238 3.51 19.04 6.62
N ALA A 239 2.90 19.73 5.67
CA ALA A 239 3.45 20.97 5.08
C ALA A 239 3.02 22.22 5.83
N GLU A 240 3.87 23.24 5.82
CA GLU A 240 3.52 24.58 6.30
C GLU A 240 2.62 25.31 5.28
N GLY A 241 1.54 25.92 5.78
CA GLY A 241 0.59 26.70 4.99
C GLY A 241 -0.65 25.92 4.57
N THR A 242 -1.32 26.36 3.50
CA THR A 242 -2.55 25.75 3.01
C THR A 242 -2.34 25.17 1.63
N SER A 243 -2.38 23.83 1.54
CA SER A 243 -2.37 23.11 0.27
C SER A 243 -3.79 22.94 -0.27
N ARG A 244 -3.92 22.87 -1.60
CA ARG A 244 -5.16 22.48 -2.28
C ARG A 244 -4.89 21.26 -3.16
N ILE A 245 -5.74 20.24 -3.00
CA ILE A 245 -5.70 19.05 -3.85
C ILE A 245 -6.99 19.02 -4.67
N HIS A 246 -6.84 19.13 -5.99
CA HIS A 246 -7.94 18.99 -6.94
C HIS A 246 -8.12 17.53 -7.38
N ASN A 247 -9.26 17.22 -7.99
CA ASN A 247 -9.60 15.88 -8.47
C ASN A 247 -9.63 14.83 -7.34
N ILE A 248 -10.20 15.23 -6.19
CA ILE A 248 -10.24 14.41 -4.96
C ILE A 248 -11.04 13.13 -5.14
N ASP A 249 -12.00 13.10 -6.08
CA ASP A 249 -12.79 11.91 -6.42
C ASP A 249 -11.91 10.68 -6.70
N GLN A 250 -10.66 10.89 -7.11
CA GLN A 250 -9.69 9.80 -7.28
C GLN A 250 -9.30 9.18 -5.93
N ILE A 251 -9.18 9.98 -4.87
CA ILE A 251 -8.84 9.48 -3.52
C ILE A 251 -10.05 8.75 -2.93
N ASP A 252 -11.25 9.29 -3.08
CA ASP A 252 -12.49 8.73 -2.55
C ASP A 252 -12.80 7.31 -3.07
N ARG A 253 -12.26 6.96 -4.24
CA ARG A 253 -12.40 5.61 -4.79
C ARG A 253 -11.70 4.52 -3.96
N GLY A 254 -10.74 4.86 -3.14
CA GLY A 254 -9.96 3.92 -2.33
C GLY A 254 -9.92 4.24 -0.84
N TYR A 255 -10.41 5.40 -0.42
CA TYR A 255 -10.37 5.85 0.98
C TYR A 255 -11.71 6.48 1.35
N GLN A 256 -12.61 5.67 1.88
CA GLN A 256 -13.98 6.10 2.21
C GLN A 256 -13.98 7.27 3.20
N ASP A 257 -14.61 8.38 2.82
CA ASP A 257 -14.81 9.56 3.68
C ASP A 257 -13.54 10.00 4.44
N VAL A 258 -12.36 9.92 3.77
CA VAL A 258 -11.06 10.17 4.43
C VAL A 258 -11.00 11.56 5.08
N ASP A 259 -11.59 12.57 4.46
CA ASP A 259 -11.68 13.93 4.97
C ASP A 259 -12.47 14.01 6.29
N LYS A 260 -13.62 13.34 6.37
CA LYS A 260 -14.45 13.30 7.59
C LYS A 260 -13.75 12.53 8.71
N ARG A 261 -13.09 11.43 8.37
CA ARG A 261 -12.36 10.60 9.33
C ARG A 261 -11.14 11.32 9.88
N LEU A 262 -10.39 12.04 9.06
CA LEU A 262 -9.26 12.88 9.50
C LEU A 262 -9.71 14.07 10.35
N ASN A 263 -10.87 14.65 10.08
CA ASN A 263 -11.42 15.72 10.92
C ASN A 263 -11.99 15.24 12.26
N ALA A 264 -12.13 13.92 12.45
CA ALA A 264 -12.68 13.33 13.68
C ALA A 264 -11.59 12.92 14.68
N ILE A 265 -10.33 12.90 14.27
CA ILE A 265 -9.14 12.62 15.09
C ILE A 265 -8.32 13.88 15.30
#